data_a3a44c6a8ea3a2b822c0992f2aae1f13
#
_entry.id   a3a44c6a8ea3a2b822c0992f2aae1f13
#
_cell.length_a   1.000
_cell.length_b   1.000
_cell.length_c   1.000
_cell.angle_alpha   90.00
_cell.angle_beta   90.00
_cell.angle_gamma   90.00
#
_symmetry.space_group_name_H-M   'P 1'
#
loop_
_entity.id
_entity.type
_entity.pdbx_description
1 polymer ?
#
loop_
_entity_poly.entity_id
_entity_poly.type
_entity_poly.pdbx_seq_one_letter_code
_entity_poly.pdbx_strand_id
1 'polypeptide(L)'
;MAKAMLLVFAASALLLAGCGEKKNKLPGQTVAKVNKEEITIHQINAVLQQQRGLRPEQTDAASRQVLERLIDQELAVEKADELKLDRDPRVLQQLESTKRDILSRAYLEKVGEAAAKPGPDDIKKYYDEKPALFKDRRIYSIQEINIEVRPEQFVPLREKLEAAKTVTDFLDYLRTNDFKFQGTQAVRAAEQLPPQSLDTFSKMKDGQAIMIPGQGVAQVVVLAGSRVQPLSVEQAQPAIEQYLLNERKRKLIDDDLKAMRAAAKIEYMGKFADSAAAAAASAAVPAVTASPASAGAEDIAKGMGLKK
;
A
#
# COMPACT_ATOMS: atom_id res chain seq x y z
N MET A 1 -45.46 71.45 2.27
CA MET A 1 -44.36 70.58 2.72
C MET A 1 -44.51 69.20 2.05
N ALA A 2 -44.21 69.13 0.78
CA ALA A 2 -44.32 67.88 0.02
C ALA A 2 -43.49 67.96 -1.29
N LYS A 3 -42.17 68.17 -1.22
CA LYS A 3 -41.27 68.16 -2.38
C LYS A 3 -39.81 67.78 -2.07
N ALA A 4 -39.56 67.00 -1.05
CA ALA A 4 -38.18 66.61 -0.65
C ALA A 4 -37.97 65.12 -0.45
N MET A 5 -38.74 64.22 -1.08
CA MET A 5 -38.67 62.77 -0.82
C MET A 5 -38.62 61.89 -2.08
N LEU A 6 -38.01 62.39 -3.16
CA LEU A 6 -37.99 61.65 -4.45
C LEU A 6 -36.63 61.64 -5.15
N LEU A 7 -35.52 61.67 -4.41
CA LEU A 7 -34.15 61.74 -4.98
C LEU A 7 -33.13 60.75 -4.32
N VAL A 8 -33.58 59.73 -3.60
CA VAL A 8 -32.68 58.76 -2.92
C VAL A 8 -32.79 57.35 -3.50
N PHE A 9 -33.61 57.10 -4.53
CA PHE A 9 -33.85 55.71 -5.03
C PHE A 9 -33.16 55.36 -6.34
N ALA A 10 -32.20 56.17 -6.83
CA ALA A 10 -31.54 55.95 -8.13
C ALA A 10 -30.05 55.61 -8.07
N ALA A 11 -29.48 55.31 -6.88
CA ALA A 11 -28.03 55.07 -6.73
C ALA A 11 -27.64 53.64 -6.24
N SER A 12 -28.56 52.64 -6.22
CA SER A 12 -28.26 51.29 -5.68
C SER A 12 -28.23 50.14 -6.71
N ALA A 13 -28.11 50.44 -8.02
CA ALA A 13 -28.24 49.42 -9.07
C ALA A 13 -26.96 49.17 -9.89
N LEU A 14 -25.76 49.40 -9.34
CA LEU A 14 -24.49 49.29 -10.13
C LEU A 14 -23.34 48.61 -9.36
N LEU A 15 -23.60 47.55 -8.53
CA LEU A 15 -22.53 46.78 -7.89
C LEU A 15 -22.74 45.25 -7.99
N LEU A 16 -23.27 44.79 -9.12
CA LEU A 16 -23.39 43.33 -9.39
C LEU A 16 -22.66 42.96 -10.69
N ALA A 17 -21.43 43.41 -10.85
CA ALA A 17 -20.58 42.93 -11.93
C ALA A 17 -19.18 42.66 -11.39
N GLY A 18 -18.87 41.42 -11.05
CA GLY A 18 -17.48 41.08 -10.76
C GLY A 18 -17.20 39.98 -9.76
N CYS A 19 -17.96 38.90 -9.73
CA CYS A 19 -17.43 37.61 -9.23
C CYS A 19 -17.01 36.77 -10.42
N GLY A 20 -16.04 37.22 -11.17
CA GLY A 20 -15.18 36.37 -11.94
C GLY A 20 -14.24 35.69 -10.95
N GLU A 21 -14.39 34.38 -10.77
CA GLU A 21 -13.50 33.53 -9.99
C GLU A 21 -12.08 33.65 -10.58
N LYS A 22 -11.31 34.61 -10.03
CA LYS A 22 -9.88 34.66 -10.31
C LYS A 22 -9.31 33.41 -9.70
N LYS A 23 -9.08 32.35 -10.53
CA LYS A 23 -8.16 31.26 -10.18
C LYS A 23 -6.91 31.93 -9.59
N ASN A 24 -6.67 31.74 -8.31
CA ASN A 24 -5.47 32.22 -7.61
C ASN A 24 -4.24 31.55 -8.28
N LYS A 25 -3.79 32.17 -9.37
CA LYS A 25 -2.49 31.79 -9.98
C LYS A 25 -1.46 32.42 -9.06
N LEU A 26 -0.74 31.57 -8.32
CA LEU A 26 0.47 31.99 -7.60
C LEU A 26 1.39 32.69 -8.63
N PRO A 27 1.82 33.94 -8.38
CA PRO A 27 2.74 34.63 -9.27
C PRO A 27 4.09 33.95 -9.17
N GLY A 28 4.40 33.08 -10.08
CA GLY A 28 5.65 32.34 -10.04
C GLY A 28 5.90 31.61 -11.33
N GLN A 29 6.72 32.24 -12.15
CA GLN A 29 7.54 31.61 -13.19
C GLN A 29 6.72 30.83 -14.23
N THR A 30 5.97 31.55 -15.03
CA THR A 30 5.44 31.05 -16.30
C THR A 30 6.62 30.64 -17.19
N VAL A 31 6.60 29.39 -17.64
CA VAL A 31 7.62 28.82 -18.53
C VAL A 31 7.12 28.71 -19.98
N ALA A 32 5.81 28.63 -20.18
CA ALA A 32 5.18 28.70 -21.50
C ALA A 32 3.76 29.29 -21.39
N LYS A 33 3.27 29.82 -22.51
CA LYS A 33 1.87 30.22 -22.70
C LYS A 33 1.30 29.42 -23.85
N VAL A 34 0.15 28.80 -23.61
CA VAL A 34 -0.64 28.09 -24.61
C VAL A 34 -1.96 28.83 -24.70
N ASN A 35 -2.11 29.60 -25.79
CA ASN A 35 -3.24 30.52 -25.98
C ASN A 35 -3.48 31.46 -24.76
N LYS A 36 -4.51 31.19 -23.96
CA LYS A 36 -4.89 31.99 -22.78
C LYS A 36 -4.36 31.41 -21.47
N GLU A 37 -3.89 30.15 -21.46
CA GLU A 37 -3.43 29.48 -20.27
C GLU A 37 -1.92 29.53 -20.13
N GLU A 38 -1.44 29.48 -18.90
CA GLU A 38 -0.01 29.55 -18.55
C GLU A 38 0.45 28.24 -17.92
N ILE A 39 1.56 27.72 -18.43
CA ILE A 39 2.25 26.60 -17.82
C ILE A 39 3.35 27.15 -16.93
N THR A 40 3.39 26.68 -15.69
CA THR A 40 4.31 27.15 -14.65
C THR A 40 5.39 26.11 -14.33
N ILE A 41 6.52 26.59 -13.79
CA ILE A 41 7.57 25.70 -13.28
C ILE A 41 7.08 24.77 -12.17
N HIS A 42 6.06 25.20 -11.40
CA HIS A 42 5.47 24.36 -10.35
C HIS A 42 4.77 23.12 -10.92
N GLN A 43 4.09 23.26 -12.06
CA GLN A 43 3.48 22.12 -12.74
C GLN A 43 4.53 21.14 -13.23
N ILE A 44 5.63 21.64 -13.81
CA ILE A 44 6.76 20.78 -14.23
C ILE A 44 7.34 20.05 -13.01
N ASN A 45 7.66 20.77 -11.93
CA ASN A 45 8.23 20.18 -10.73
C ASN A 45 7.31 19.14 -10.09
N ALA A 46 6.00 19.40 -10.04
CA ALA A 46 5.02 18.44 -9.52
C ALA A 46 5.03 17.11 -10.29
N VAL A 47 5.19 17.17 -11.61
CA VAL A 47 5.31 15.98 -12.45
C VAL A 47 6.67 15.28 -12.26
N LEU A 48 7.75 16.04 -12.16
CA LEU A 48 9.10 15.48 -11.94
C LEU A 48 9.22 14.77 -10.58
N GLN A 49 8.59 15.31 -9.54
CA GLN A 49 8.58 14.68 -8.21
C GLN A 49 7.90 13.29 -8.19
N GLN A 50 7.00 13.03 -9.13
CA GLN A 50 6.36 11.71 -9.27
C GLN A 50 7.27 10.70 -10.00
N GLN A 51 8.31 11.16 -10.70
CA GLN A 51 9.28 10.31 -11.40
C GLN A 51 10.37 9.84 -10.43
N ARG A 52 10.30 8.57 -10.02
CA ARG A 52 11.32 7.98 -9.13
C ARG A 52 12.61 7.71 -9.90
N GLY A 53 13.75 8.05 -9.29
CA GLY A 53 15.08 7.69 -9.81
C GLY A 53 15.64 8.64 -10.88
N LEU A 54 15.10 9.85 -11.03
CA LEU A 54 15.66 10.87 -11.92
C LEU A 54 17.03 11.34 -11.38
N ARG A 55 18.06 11.24 -12.20
CA ARG A 55 19.39 11.73 -11.83
C ARG A 55 19.50 13.23 -12.09
N PRO A 56 20.33 13.98 -11.33
CA PRO A 56 20.50 15.42 -11.52
C PRO A 56 20.82 15.85 -12.95
N GLU A 57 21.68 15.10 -13.64
CA GLU A 57 22.08 15.35 -15.02
C GLU A 57 20.97 15.14 -16.07
N GLN A 58 19.88 14.46 -15.69
CA GLN A 58 18.73 14.18 -16.54
C GLN A 58 17.60 15.19 -16.33
N THR A 59 17.69 16.02 -15.30
CA THR A 59 16.60 16.91 -14.87
C THR A 59 16.20 17.89 -15.96
N ASP A 60 17.15 18.50 -16.67
CA ASP A 60 16.86 19.48 -17.71
C ASP A 60 16.16 18.86 -18.92
N ALA A 61 16.62 17.68 -19.34
CA ALA A 61 15.99 16.95 -20.46
C ALA A 61 14.58 16.48 -20.07
N ALA A 62 14.42 15.95 -18.87
CA ALA A 62 13.13 15.54 -18.35
C ALA A 62 12.16 16.73 -18.19
N SER A 63 12.65 17.89 -17.73
CA SER A 63 11.86 19.12 -17.61
C SER A 63 11.31 19.58 -18.96
N ARG A 64 12.12 19.54 -20.02
CA ARG A 64 11.68 19.85 -21.39
C ARG A 64 10.62 18.89 -21.88
N GLN A 65 10.83 17.58 -21.68
CA GLN A 65 9.83 16.57 -22.04
C GLN A 65 8.49 16.76 -21.29
N VAL A 66 8.56 17.08 -20.01
CA VAL A 66 7.38 17.36 -19.20
C VAL A 66 6.67 18.62 -19.72
N LEU A 67 7.43 19.67 -20.07
CA LEU A 67 6.87 20.91 -20.63
C LEU A 67 6.09 20.63 -21.92
N GLU A 68 6.69 19.92 -22.89
CA GLU A 68 6.01 19.59 -24.15
C GLU A 68 4.73 18.75 -23.90
N ARG A 69 4.79 17.79 -23.01
CA ARG A 69 3.60 17.03 -22.62
C ARG A 69 2.51 17.88 -21.98
N LEU A 70 2.88 18.89 -21.15
CA LEU A 70 1.92 19.81 -20.55
C LEU A 70 1.30 20.74 -21.60
N ILE A 71 2.07 21.15 -22.63
CA ILE A 71 1.55 21.90 -23.78
C ILE A 71 0.52 21.07 -24.53
N ASP A 72 0.85 19.84 -24.90
CA ASP A 72 -0.08 18.93 -25.60
C ASP A 72 -1.33 18.67 -24.77
N GLN A 73 -1.17 18.48 -23.45
CA GLN A 73 -2.30 18.31 -22.54
C GLN A 73 -3.20 19.54 -22.51
N GLU A 74 -2.65 20.75 -22.47
CA GLU A 74 -3.44 21.99 -22.46
C GLU A 74 -4.23 22.17 -23.76
N LEU A 75 -3.60 21.92 -24.91
CA LEU A 75 -4.28 21.96 -26.21
C LEU A 75 -5.44 20.94 -26.28
N ALA A 76 -5.23 19.75 -25.70
CA ALA A 76 -6.28 18.74 -25.64
C ALA A 76 -7.43 19.16 -24.69
N VAL A 77 -7.12 19.81 -23.55
CA VAL A 77 -8.12 20.33 -22.61
C VAL A 77 -8.94 21.44 -23.25
N GLU A 78 -8.30 22.42 -23.91
CA GLU A 78 -9.02 23.45 -24.67
C GLU A 78 -9.99 22.83 -25.67
N LYS A 79 -9.55 21.80 -26.38
CA LYS A 79 -10.43 21.12 -27.35
C LYS A 79 -11.56 20.34 -26.70
N ALA A 80 -11.31 19.76 -25.55
CA ALA A 80 -12.33 19.10 -24.75
C ALA A 80 -13.41 20.10 -24.27
N ASP A 81 -13.01 21.29 -23.85
CA ASP A 81 -13.92 22.37 -23.44
C ASP A 81 -14.78 22.88 -24.61
N GLU A 82 -14.17 23.06 -25.79
CA GLU A 82 -14.94 23.43 -27.01
C GLU A 82 -16.01 22.38 -27.33
N LEU A 83 -15.68 21.09 -27.15
CA LEU A 83 -16.60 19.97 -27.36
C LEU A 83 -17.55 19.75 -26.17
N LYS A 84 -17.43 20.55 -25.11
CA LYS A 84 -18.23 20.45 -23.88
C LYS A 84 -18.11 19.08 -23.19
N LEU A 85 -16.94 18.46 -23.26
CA LEU A 85 -16.70 17.16 -22.63
C LEU A 85 -16.69 17.27 -21.09
N ASP A 86 -16.42 18.47 -20.56
CA ASP A 86 -16.58 18.83 -19.15
C ASP A 86 -18.02 18.61 -18.63
N ARG A 87 -19.00 18.53 -19.54
CA ARG A 87 -20.43 18.31 -19.25
C ARG A 87 -20.92 16.90 -19.61
N ASP A 88 -20.06 16.07 -20.21
CA ASP A 88 -20.41 14.69 -20.47
C ASP A 88 -20.67 13.93 -19.15
N PRO A 89 -21.82 13.22 -19.02
CA PRO A 89 -22.16 12.53 -17.78
C PRO A 89 -21.09 11.55 -17.29
N ARG A 90 -20.37 10.90 -18.21
CA ARG A 90 -19.28 9.95 -17.84
C ARG A 90 -18.08 10.67 -17.30
N VAL A 91 -17.71 11.82 -17.89
CA VAL A 91 -16.61 12.67 -17.43
C VAL A 91 -16.95 13.25 -16.06
N LEU A 92 -18.16 13.77 -15.87
CA LEU A 92 -18.63 14.28 -14.58
C LEU A 92 -18.59 13.20 -13.50
N GLN A 93 -19.08 11.99 -13.79
CA GLN A 93 -19.03 10.87 -12.86
C GLN A 93 -17.58 10.51 -12.47
N GLN A 94 -16.67 10.51 -13.43
CA GLN A 94 -15.25 10.25 -13.19
C GLN A 94 -14.59 11.34 -12.35
N LEU A 95 -14.87 12.60 -12.62
CA LEU A 95 -14.37 13.73 -11.85
C LEU A 95 -14.85 13.66 -10.40
N GLU A 96 -16.15 13.41 -10.17
CA GLU A 96 -16.70 13.26 -8.83
C GLU A 96 -16.13 12.06 -8.07
N SER A 97 -15.93 10.92 -8.74
CA SER A 97 -15.28 9.75 -8.12
C SER A 97 -13.84 10.08 -7.73
N THR A 98 -13.05 10.64 -8.64
CA THR A 98 -11.66 11.01 -8.40
C THR A 98 -11.53 12.04 -7.28
N LYS A 99 -12.41 13.05 -7.25
CA LYS A 99 -12.45 14.04 -6.18
C LYS A 99 -12.70 13.40 -4.81
N ARG A 100 -13.66 12.47 -4.73
CA ARG A 100 -13.95 11.73 -3.47
C ARG A 100 -12.77 10.89 -3.03
N ASP A 101 -12.11 10.22 -3.94
CA ASP A 101 -10.92 9.41 -3.64
C ASP A 101 -9.77 10.27 -3.12
N ILE A 102 -9.52 11.43 -3.74
CA ILE A 102 -8.48 12.37 -3.29
C ILE A 102 -8.80 12.89 -1.88
N LEU A 103 -10.05 13.36 -1.66
CA LEU A 103 -10.46 13.93 -0.37
C LEU A 103 -10.43 12.86 0.74
N SER A 104 -10.89 11.65 0.45
CA SER A 104 -10.84 10.52 1.40
C SER A 104 -9.40 10.21 1.79
N ARG A 105 -8.52 10.07 0.80
CA ARG A 105 -7.09 9.80 1.06
C ARG A 105 -6.44 10.92 1.87
N ALA A 106 -6.65 12.19 1.49
CA ALA A 106 -6.10 13.33 2.20
C ALA A 106 -6.57 13.40 3.66
N TYR A 107 -7.84 13.06 3.92
CA TYR A 107 -8.36 12.97 5.28
C TYR A 107 -7.65 11.86 6.09
N LEU A 108 -7.55 10.65 5.54
CA LEU A 108 -6.90 9.52 6.22
C LEU A 108 -5.41 9.78 6.47
N GLU A 109 -4.72 10.43 5.52
CA GLU A 109 -3.34 10.89 5.70
C GLU A 109 -3.25 11.88 6.86
N LYS A 110 -4.19 12.84 6.94
CA LYS A 110 -4.24 13.82 8.03
C LYS A 110 -4.47 13.19 9.39
N VAL A 111 -5.35 12.18 9.48
CA VAL A 111 -5.53 11.40 10.70
C VAL A 111 -4.25 10.66 11.07
N GLY A 112 -3.59 10.03 10.10
CA GLY A 112 -2.34 9.30 10.30
C GLY A 112 -1.16 10.18 10.74
N GLU A 113 -1.12 11.47 10.34
CA GLU A 113 -0.08 12.41 10.76
C GLU A 113 -0.06 12.64 12.28
N ALA A 114 -1.19 12.43 12.97
CA ALA A 114 -1.27 12.55 14.41
C ALA A 114 -0.59 11.39 15.18
N ALA A 115 -0.11 10.36 14.47
CA ALA A 115 0.56 9.24 15.10
C ALA A 115 1.86 9.67 15.78
N ALA A 116 1.97 9.41 17.07
CA ALA A 116 3.19 9.69 17.82
C ALA A 116 4.34 8.81 17.32
N LYS A 117 5.52 9.40 17.15
CA LYS A 117 6.73 8.65 16.81
C LYS A 117 7.06 7.64 17.93
N PRO A 118 7.54 6.44 17.58
CA PRO A 118 8.05 5.49 18.57
C PRO A 118 9.24 6.07 19.34
N GLY A 119 9.25 5.86 20.65
CA GLY A 119 10.39 6.20 21.49
C GLY A 119 11.43 5.08 21.53
N PRO A 120 12.61 5.34 22.15
CA PRO A 120 13.66 4.34 22.31
C PRO A 120 13.20 3.06 23.03
N ASP A 121 12.32 3.21 24.02
CA ASP A 121 11.76 2.08 24.77
C ASP A 121 10.83 1.21 23.90
N ASP A 122 10.01 1.82 23.03
CA ASP A 122 9.18 1.08 22.08
C ASP A 122 10.04 0.26 21.12
N ILE A 123 11.11 0.87 20.61
CA ILE A 123 12.05 0.24 19.67
C ILE A 123 12.75 -0.92 20.34
N LYS A 124 13.29 -0.69 21.55
CA LYS A 124 13.96 -1.74 22.33
C LYS A 124 13.01 -2.90 22.64
N LYS A 125 11.80 -2.59 23.09
CA LYS A 125 10.76 -3.58 23.37
C LYS A 125 10.47 -4.44 22.14
N TYR A 126 10.23 -3.83 20.99
CA TYR A 126 9.97 -4.56 19.73
C TYR A 126 11.15 -5.45 19.32
N TYR A 127 12.38 -4.94 19.46
CA TYR A 127 13.59 -5.68 19.19
C TYR A 127 13.70 -6.94 20.07
N ASP A 128 13.45 -6.80 21.38
CA ASP A 128 13.53 -7.90 22.33
C ASP A 128 12.39 -8.94 22.16
N GLU A 129 11.19 -8.48 21.77
CA GLU A 129 10.02 -9.35 21.51
C GLU A 129 10.13 -10.14 20.20
N LYS A 130 10.99 -9.73 19.27
CA LYS A 130 11.16 -10.34 17.93
C LYS A 130 12.60 -10.84 17.69
N PRO A 131 13.14 -11.72 18.56
CA PRO A 131 14.54 -12.15 18.46
C PRO A 131 14.88 -12.78 17.10
N ALA A 132 13.96 -13.53 16.49
CA ALA A 132 14.16 -14.16 15.19
C ALA A 132 14.36 -13.16 14.03
N LEU A 133 13.90 -11.90 14.18
CA LEU A 133 14.13 -10.82 13.20
C LEU A 133 15.45 -10.10 13.44
N PHE A 134 16.00 -10.13 14.67
CA PHE A 134 17.12 -9.28 15.06
C PHE A 134 18.28 -10.06 15.68
N LYS A 135 18.28 -10.28 16.97
CA LYS A 135 19.42 -10.90 17.70
C LYS A 135 19.70 -12.34 17.28
N ASP A 136 18.65 -13.10 16.92
CA ASP A 136 18.74 -14.48 16.45
C ASP A 136 18.42 -14.59 14.95
N ARG A 137 18.54 -13.48 14.23
CA ARG A 137 18.25 -13.39 12.80
C ARG A 137 19.10 -14.35 12.01
N ARG A 138 18.45 -15.04 11.07
CA ARG A 138 19.11 -16.00 10.16
C ARG A 138 18.81 -15.63 8.71
N ILE A 139 19.73 -16.01 7.83
CA ILE A 139 19.50 -16.10 6.39
C ILE A 139 19.21 -17.55 6.09
N TYR A 140 18.08 -17.82 5.47
CA TYR A 140 17.55 -19.14 5.19
C TYR A 140 17.74 -19.51 3.73
N SER A 141 18.39 -20.66 3.46
CA SER A 141 18.39 -21.30 2.14
C SER A 141 17.23 -22.27 2.11
N ILE A 142 16.21 -21.96 1.33
CA ILE A 142 14.93 -22.67 1.29
C ILE A 142 14.79 -23.34 -0.05
N GLN A 143 14.38 -24.61 -0.05
CA GLN A 143 13.91 -25.31 -1.22
C GLN A 143 12.41 -25.53 -1.11
N GLU A 144 11.65 -25.03 -2.05
CA GLU A 144 10.20 -25.19 -2.15
C GLU A 144 9.90 -26.23 -3.24
N ILE A 145 9.07 -27.23 -2.92
CA ILE A 145 8.66 -28.29 -3.83
C ILE A 145 7.14 -28.30 -3.86
N ASN A 146 6.56 -27.92 -4.99
CA ASN A 146 5.13 -27.94 -5.21
C ASN A 146 4.76 -29.25 -5.91
N ILE A 147 3.88 -30.02 -5.30
CA ILE A 147 3.50 -31.38 -5.74
C ILE A 147 2.01 -31.35 -6.06
N GLU A 148 1.63 -31.75 -7.27
CA GLU A 148 0.22 -31.93 -7.62
C GLU A 148 -0.33 -33.16 -6.89
N VAL A 149 -1.36 -32.94 -6.05
CA VAL A 149 -1.95 -34.00 -5.22
C VAL A 149 -3.46 -33.91 -5.16
N ARG A 150 -4.13 -35.04 -5.07
CA ARG A 150 -5.53 -35.11 -4.68
C ARG A 150 -5.66 -35.11 -3.15
N PRO A 151 -6.79 -34.65 -2.59
CA PRO A 151 -6.95 -34.53 -1.13
C PRO A 151 -6.63 -35.80 -0.35
N GLU A 152 -6.98 -36.96 -0.89
CA GLU A 152 -6.72 -38.24 -0.27
C GLU A 152 -5.24 -38.66 -0.26
N GLN A 153 -4.42 -38.06 -1.10
CA GLN A 153 -2.97 -38.36 -1.18
C GLN A 153 -2.15 -37.53 -0.18
N PHE A 154 -2.72 -36.48 0.40
CA PHE A 154 -1.97 -35.55 1.25
C PHE A 154 -1.43 -36.22 2.51
N VAL A 155 -2.24 -36.99 3.22
CA VAL A 155 -1.82 -37.66 4.48
C VAL A 155 -0.74 -38.72 4.21
N PRO A 156 -0.91 -39.68 3.26
CA PRO A 156 0.14 -40.63 2.92
C PRO A 156 1.44 -39.96 2.46
N LEU A 157 1.34 -38.85 1.71
CA LEU A 157 2.51 -38.12 1.23
C LEU A 157 3.28 -37.46 2.38
N ARG A 158 2.57 -36.92 3.36
CA ARG A 158 3.16 -36.33 4.57
C ARG A 158 3.88 -37.39 5.40
N GLU A 159 3.27 -38.56 5.59
CA GLU A 159 3.90 -39.67 6.30
C GLU A 159 5.20 -40.15 5.61
N LYS A 160 5.21 -40.12 4.27
CA LYS A 160 6.42 -40.45 3.50
C LYS A 160 7.51 -39.39 3.65
N LEU A 161 7.14 -38.11 3.68
CA LEU A 161 8.10 -37.04 3.96
C LEU A 161 8.71 -37.17 5.36
N GLU A 162 7.88 -37.45 6.36
CA GLU A 162 8.32 -37.64 7.76
C GLU A 162 9.22 -38.86 7.95
N ALA A 163 8.97 -39.91 7.17
CA ALA A 163 9.77 -41.18 7.20
C ALA A 163 11.06 -41.08 6.36
N ALA A 164 11.17 -40.11 5.45
CA ALA A 164 12.34 -39.96 4.59
C ALA A 164 13.55 -39.46 5.41
N LYS A 165 14.72 -40.13 5.21
CA LYS A 165 15.95 -39.71 5.89
C LYS A 165 16.55 -38.45 5.29
N THR A 166 16.35 -38.25 3.99
CA THR A 166 16.83 -37.08 3.24
C THR A 166 15.75 -36.57 2.30
N VAL A 167 15.87 -35.34 1.88
CA VAL A 167 14.98 -34.75 0.85
C VAL A 167 15.12 -35.54 -0.47
N THR A 168 16.30 -36.04 -0.78
CA THR A 168 16.55 -36.85 -1.99
C THR A 168 15.72 -38.14 -1.97
N ASP A 169 15.68 -38.86 -0.84
CA ASP A 169 14.83 -40.05 -0.70
C ASP A 169 13.36 -39.77 -0.98
N PHE A 170 12.89 -38.60 -0.51
CA PHE A 170 11.52 -38.16 -0.76
C PHE A 170 11.28 -37.79 -2.24
N LEU A 171 12.23 -37.12 -2.87
CA LEU A 171 12.13 -36.78 -4.31
C LEU A 171 12.16 -38.07 -5.17
N ASP A 172 12.95 -39.07 -4.80
CA ASP A 172 12.98 -40.36 -5.50
C ASP A 172 11.67 -41.12 -5.33
N TYR A 173 11.06 -41.05 -4.14
CA TYR A 173 9.70 -41.57 -3.93
C TYR A 173 8.69 -40.90 -4.84
N LEU A 174 8.73 -39.56 -4.97
CA LEU A 174 7.81 -38.79 -5.87
C LEU A 174 7.98 -39.25 -7.32
N ARG A 175 9.22 -39.40 -7.80
CA ARG A 175 9.52 -39.89 -9.17
C ARG A 175 9.03 -41.31 -9.42
N THR A 176 9.28 -42.20 -8.47
CA THR A 176 8.91 -43.61 -8.58
C THR A 176 7.39 -43.83 -8.59
N ASN A 177 6.62 -42.89 -7.98
CA ASN A 177 5.17 -42.96 -7.91
C ASN A 177 4.47 -41.97 -8.85
N ASP A 178 5.16 -41.46 -9.87
CA ASP A 178 4.64 -40.61 -10.94
C ASP A 178 3.96 -39.34 -10.45
N PHE A 179 4.42 -38.80 -9.30
CA PHE A 179 3.94 -37.46 -8.86
C PHE A 179 4.54 -36.38 -9.74
N LYS A 180 3.68 -35.45 -10.18
CA LYS A 180 4.14 -34.24 -10.83
C LYS A 180 4.56 -33.22 -9.78
N PHE A 181 5.80 -32.77 -9.85
CA PHE A 181 6.32 -31.77 -8.92
C PHE A 181 7.30 -30.81 -9.58
N GLN A 182 7.39 -29.62 -9.02
CA GLN A 182 8.35 -28.59 -9.41
C GLN A 182 9.07 -28.08 -8.17
N GLY A 183 10.39 -27.93 -8.27
CA GLY A 183 11.22 -27.42 -7.20
C GLY A 183 11.82 -26.06 -7.54
N THR A 184 11.84 -25.15 -6.57
CA THR A 184 12.54 -23.86 -6.63
C THR A 184 13.44 -23.70 -5.41
N GLN A 185 14.51 -22.94 -5.55
CA GLN A 185 15.40 -22.59 -4.44
C GLN A 185 15.43 -21.07 -4.28
N ALA A 186 15.45 -20.64 -3.02
CA ALA A 186 15.52 -19.22 -2.68
C ALA A 186 16.38 -19.03 -1.43
N VAL A 187 17.13 -17.92 -1.41
CA VAL A 187 17.79 -17.45 -0.18
C VAL A 187 17.00 -16.26 0.32
N ARG A 188 16.52 -16.35 1.57
CA ARG A 188 15.67 -15.32 2.18
C ARG A 188 16.21 -14.94 3.54
N ALA A 189 16.24 -13.64 3.81
CA ALA A 189 16.48 -13.16 5.16
C ALA A 189 15.21 -13.33 6.01
N ALA A 190 15.37 -13.37 7.33
CA ALA A 190 14.27 -13.54 8.27
C ALA A 190 13.09 -12.59 8.01
N GLU A 191 13.35 -11.33 7.74
CA GLU A 191 12.36 -10.28 7.45
C GLU A 191 11.67 -10.41 6.09
N GLN A 192 12.14 -11.30 5.23
CA GLN A 192 11.52 -11.62 3.93
C GLN A 192 10.55 -12.80 4.01
N LEU A 193 10.51 -13.47 5.17
CA LEU A 193 9.57 -14.55 5.43
C LEU A 193 8.26 -13.98 6.00
N PRO A 194 7.10 -14.58 5.65
CA PRO A 194 5.86 -14.26 6.35
C PRO A 194 6.02 -14.48 7.86
N PRO A 195 5.54 -13.56 8.73
CA PRO A 195 5.74 -13.66 10.18
C PRO A 195 5.31 -15.00 10.78
N GLN A 196 4.21 -15.59 10.30
CA GLN A 196 3.74 -16.91 10.74
C GLN A 196 4.72 -18.02 10.38
N SER A 197 5.37 -17.93 9.22
CA SER A 197 6.37 -18.88 8.77
C SER A 197 7.69 -18.71 9.54
N LEU A 198 8.06 -17.45 9.86
CA LEU A 198 9.31 -17.16 10.57
C LEU A 198 9.41 -17.88 11.92
N ASP A 199 8.32 -17.92 12.69
CA ASP A 199 8.28 -18.63 13.97
C ASP A 199 8.57 -20.12 13.80
N THR A 200 8.13 -20.72 12.70
CA THR A 200 8.41 -22.11 12.35
C THR A 200 9.86 -22.28 11.90
N PHE A 201 10.30 -21.45 10.94
CA PHE A 201 11.67 -21.53 10.42
C PHE A 201 12.75 -21.24 11.45
N SER A 202 12.49 -20.36 12.41
CA SER A 202 13.44 -20.06 13.48
C SER A 202 13.75 -21.27 14.38
N LYS A 203 12.80 -22.21 14.49
CA LYS A 203 12.91 -23.44 15.28
C LYS A 203 13.40 -24.64 14.47
N MET A 204 13.35 -24.56 13.14
CA MET A 204 13.81 -25.64 12.26
C MET A 204 15.33 -25.77 12.30
N LYS A 205 15.77 -27.02 12.17
CA LYS A 205 17.18 -27.39 11.92
C LYS A 205 17.41 -27.52 10.41
N ASP A 206 18.62 -27.28 9.98
CA ASP A 206 19.02 -27.50 8.60
C ASP A 206 18.74 -28.95 8.20
N GLY A 207 18.18 -29.13 7.02
CA GLY A 207 17.71 -30.43 6.50
C GLY A 207 16.26 -30.78 6.86
N GLN A 208 15.61 -30.08 7.78
CA GLN A 208 14.20 -30.32 8.09
C GLN A 208 13.26 -29.78 7.01
N ALA A 209 12.13 -30.48 6.85
CA ALA A 209 11.08 -30.12 5.90
C ALA A 209 9.72 -30.03 6.60
N ILE A 210 8.86 -29.16 6.08
CA ILE A 210 7.44 -29.05 6.45
C ILE A 210 6.58 -29.17 5.19
N MET A 211 5.37 -29.72 5.33
CA MET A 211 4.40 -29.81 4.26
C MET A 211 3.20 -28.94 4.57
N ILE A 212 2.83 -28.07 3.63
CA ILE A 212 1.72 -27.12 3.73
C ILE A 212 0.64 -27.55 2.71
N PRO A 213 -0.61 -27.81 3.15
CA PRO A 213 -1.69 -28.16 2.24
C PRO A 213 -2.16 -26.94 1.44
N GLY A 214 -2.42 -27.15 0.14
CA GLY A 214 -3.07 -26.22 -0.75
C GLY A 214 -4.22 -26.87 -1.52
N GLN A 215 -4.92 -26.10 -2.33
CA GLN A 215 -6.00 -26.60 -3.19
C GLN A 215 -5.39 -27.35 -4.38
N GLY A 216 -5.42 -28.70 -4.33
CA GLY A 216 -4.86 -29.55 -5.39
C GLY A 216 -3.32 -29.59 -5.44
N VAL A 217 -2.64 -28.97 -4.47
CA VAL A 217 -1.17 -28.90 -4.39
C VAL A 217 -0.73 -29.11 -2.94
N ALA A 218 0.30 -29.91 -2.73
CA ALA A 218 1.06 -29.95 -1.48
C ALA A 218 2.37 -29.19 -1.68
N GLN A 219 2.61 -28.16 -0.86
CA GLN A 219 3.88 -27.46 -0.86
C GLN A 219 4.78 -28.03 0.24
N VAL A 220 5.92 -28.60 -0.15
CA VAL A 220 6.97 -29.02 0.77
C VAL A 220 8.04 -27.94 0.80
N VAL A 221 8.32 -27.44 2.00
CA VAL A 221 9.33 -26.41 2.22
C VAL A 221 10.45 -27.02 3.06
N VAL A 222 11.64 -27.09 2.49
CA VAL A 222 12.84 -27.65 3.10
C VAL A 222 13.77 -26.53 3.50
N LEU A 223 14.22 -26.51 4.74
CA LEU A 223 15.34 -25.69 5.15
C LEU A 223 16.65 -26.37 4.75
N ALA A 224 17.14 -26.05 3.56
CA ALA A 224 18.39 -26.67 3.05
C ALA A 224 19.62 -26.23 3.85
N GLY A 225 19.58 -25.06 4.45
CA GLY A 225 20.62 -24.55 5.33
C GLY A 225 20.29 -23.17 5.86
N SER A 226 20.98 -22.73 6.89
CA SER A 226 20.80 -21.40 7.44
C SER A 226 22.10 -20.85 8.01
N ARG A 227 22.21 -19.51 8.01
CA ARG A 227 23.35 -18.78 8.56
C ARG A 227 22.84 -17.72 9.54
N VAL A 228 23.35 -17.76 10.76
CA VAL A 228 23.07 -16.73 11.75
C VAL A 228 23.73 -15.42 11.31
N GLN A 229 22.97 -14.36 11.29
CA GLN A 229 23.41 -13.00 10.94
C GLN A 229 22.61 -11.97 11.74
N PRO A 230 22.95 -11.78 13.02
CA PRO A 230 22.22 -10.88 13.90
C PRO A 230 22.35 -9.43 13.46
N LEU A 231 21.37 -8.62 13.85
CA LEU A 231 21.39 -7.17 13.73
C LEU A 231 21.43 -6.58 15.14
N SER A 232 22.26 -5.58 15.37
CA SER A 232 22.22 -4.82 16.63
C SER A 232 20.97 -3.92 16.70
N VAL A 233 20.66 -3.41 17.89
CA VAL A 233 19.54 -2.47 18.09
C VAL A 233 19.72 -1.26 17.18
N GLU A 234 20.93 -0.71 17.11
CA GLU A 234 21.26 0.48 16.32
C GLU A 234 21.04 0.24 14.81
N GLN A 235 21.39 -0.95 14.34
CA GLN A 235 21.18 -1.34 12.93
C GLN A 235 19.70 -1.55 12.60
N ALA A 236 18.93 -2.08 13.55
CA ALA A 236 17.52 -2.37 13.37
C ALA A 236 16.60 -1.15 13.62
N GLN A 237 17.09 -0.16 14.37
CA GLN A 237 16.32 0.99 14.85
C GLN A 237 15.53 1.71 13.74
N PRO A 238 16.11 2.09 12.57
CA PRO A 238 15.36 2.83 11.57
C PRO A 238 14.19 2.02 10.99
N ALA A 239 14.39 0.71 10.82
CA ALA A 239 13.35 -0.19 10.29
C ALA A 239 12.23 -0.40 11.33
N ILE A 240 12.59 -0.58 12.60
CA ILE A 240 11.62 -0.73 13.70
C ILE A 240 10.82 0.55 13.87
N GLU A 241 11.48 1.72 13.89
CA GLU A 241 10.82 3.03 14.00
C GLU A 241 9.78 3.21 12.90
N GLN A 242 10.18 2.96 11.65
CA GLN A 242 9.27 3.07 10.51
C GLN A 242 8.09 2.10 10.59
N TYR A 243 8.35 0.85 10.97
CA TYR A 243 7.32 -0.17 11.15
C TYR A 243 6.30 0.21 12.23
N LEU A 244 6.78 0.56 13.42
CA LEU A 244 5.92 0.94 14.54
C LEU A 244 5.12 2.22 14.26
N LEU A 245 5.74 3.19 13.58
CA LEU A 245 5.04 4.40 13.16
C LEU A 245 3.91 4.08 12.18
N ASN A 246 4.16 3.22 11.19
CA ASN A 246 3.15 2.79 10.23
C ASN A 246 2.02 2.01 10.90
N GLU A 247 2.34 1.16 11.88
CA GLU A 247 1.33 0.46 12.69
C GLU A 247 0.43 1.44 13.47
N ARG A 248 1.04 2.44 14.13
CA ARG A 248 0.32 3.48 14.86
C ARG A 248 -0.59 4.29 13.94
N LYS A 249 -0.10 4.67 12.77
CA LYS A 249 -0.90 5.37 11.74
C LYS A 249 -2.10 4.54 11.32
N ARG A 250 -1.90 3.27 10.97
CA ARG A 250 -2.99 2.35 10.58
C ARG A 250 -4.03 2.24 11.70
N LYS A 251 -3.56 2.03 12.94
CA LYS A 251 -4.47 1.91 14.09
C LYS A 251 -5.29 3.18 14.29
N LEU A 252 -4.70 4.37 14.22
CA LEU A 252 -5.43 5.63 14.33
C LEU A 252 -6.49 5.78 13.24
N ILE A 253 -6.14 5.46 12.00
CA ILE A 253 -7.07 5.51 10.85
C ILE A 253 -8.22 4.51 11.05
N ASP A 254 -7.92 3.29 11.46
CA ASP A 254 -8.94 2.26 11.69
C ASP A 254 -9.88 2.63 12.84
N ASP A 255 -9.34 3.18 13.93
CA ASP A 255 -10.12 3.58 15.09
C ASP A 255 -11.02 4.79 14.76
N ASP A 256 -10.51 5.76 13.98
CA ASP A 256 -11.26 6.91 13.51
C ASP A 256 -12.38 6.51 12.55
N LEU A 257 -12.10 5.63 11.58
CA LEU A 257 -13.10 5.08 10.67
C LEU A 257 -14.21 4.32 11.42
N LYS A 258 -13.85 3.53 12.44
CA LYS A 258 -14.81 2.84 13.31
C LYS A 258 -15.68 3.83 14.07
N ALA A 259 -15.08 4.89 14.63
CA ALA A 259 -15.82 5.93 15.34
C ALA A 259 -16.78 6.68 14.40
N MET A 260 -16.33 7.06 13.20
CA MET A 260 -17.18 7.69 12.21
C MET A 260 -18.34 6.79 11.78
N ARG A 261 -18.08 5.49 11.56
CA ARG A 261 -19.15 4.53 11.22
C ARG A 261 -20.17 4.36 12.34
N ALA A 262 -19.71 4.36 13.59
CA ALA A 262 -20.60 4.24 14.76
C ALA A 262 -21.48 5.49 14.94
N ALA A 263 -20.98 6.67 14.60
CA ALA A 263 -21.71 7.94 14.68
C ALA A 263 -22.63 8.18 13.47
N ALA A 264 -22.38 7.54 12.32
CA ALA A 264 -23.12 7.75 11.09
C ALA A 264 -24.42 6.93 11.08
N LYS A 265 -25.49 7.52 10.53
CA LYS A 265 -26.70 6.77 10.18
C LYS A 265 -26.48 6.09 8.82
N ILE A 266 -26.18 4.79 8.85
CA ILE A 266 -25.94 3.98 7.65
C ILE A 266 -27.18 3.11 7.39
N GLU A 267 -27.80 3.30 6.23
CA GLU A 267 -28.92 2.49 5.78
C GLU A 267 -28.52 1.71 4.52
N TYR A 268 -28.62 0.39 4.58
CA TYR A 268 -28.37 -0.49 3.44
C TYR A 268 -29.67 -0.71 2.67
N MET A 269 -29.63 -0.57 1.34
CA MET A 269 -30.83 -0.62 0.50
C MET A 269 -30.72 -1.67 -0.60
N GLY A 270 -31.88 -2.09 -1.13
CA GLY A 270 -31.99 -3.05 -2.22
C GLY A 270 -31.33 -4.39 -1.88
N LYS A 271 -30.56 -4.95 -2.81
CA LYS A 271 -29.87 -6.23 -2.60
C LYS A 271 -28.80 -6.24 -1.49
N PHE A 272 -28.52 -5.07 -0.92
CA PHE A 272 -27.57 -4.92 0.18
C PHE A 272 -28.24 -4.73 1.54
N ALA A 273 -29.57 -4.76 1.61
CA ALA A 273 -30.32 -4.57 2.86
C ALA A 273 -29.91 -5.60 3.94
N ASP A 274 -29.64 -6.86 3.55
CA ASP A 274 -29.19 -7.91 4.46
C ASP A 274 -27.73 -7.73 4.94
N SER A 275 -26.95 -6.83 4.30
CA SER A 275 -25.55 -6.56 4.68
C SER A 275 -25.47 -5.82 6.02
N ALA A 276 -26.55 -5.23 6.53
CA ALA A 276 -26.61 -4.62 7.85
C ALA A 276 -26.34 -5.65 8.96
N ALA A 277 -26.92 -6.85 8.84
CA ALA A 277 -26.73 -7.95 9.78
C ALA A 277 -25.28 -8.48 9.72
N ALA A 278 -24.70 -8.60 8.52
CA ALA A 278 -23.33 -9.04 8.32
C ALA A 278 -22.30 -8.00 8.85
N ALA A 279 -22.56 -6.71 8.65
CA ALA A 279 -21.71 -5.64 9.17
C ALA A 279 -21.72 -5.56 10.69
N ALA A 280 -22.89 -5.75 11.32
CA ALA A 280 -23.03 -5.83 12.78
C ALA A 280 -22.33 -7.08 13.35
N ALA A 281 -22.43 -8.23 12.68
CA ALA A 281 -21.75 -9.46 13.05
C ALA A 281 -20.21 -9.33 12.91
N SER A 282 -19.73 -8.67 11.86
CA SER A 282 -18.29 -8.42 11.65
C SER A 282 -17.71 -7.44 12.67
N ALA A 283 -18.51 -6.51 13.20
CA ALA A 283 -18.08 -5.60 14.27
C ALA A 283 -18.05 -6.29 15.65
N ALA A 284 -18.83 -7.37 15.82
CA ALA A 284 -18.94 -8.13 17.07
C ALA A 284 -17.93 -9.30 17.17
N VAL A 285 -17.30 -9.72 16.06
CA VAL A 285 -16.23 -10.72 16.09
C VAL A 285 -14.94 -9.98 16.44
N PRO A 286 -14.25 -10.33 17.55
CA PRO A 286 -12.91 -9.83 17.79
C PRO A 286 -12.07 -10.19 16.57
N ALA A 287 -11.40 -9.20 16.00
CA ALA A 287 -10.63 -9.32 14.78
C ALA A 287 -9.79 -10.60 14.79
N VAL A 288 -10.32 -11.65 14.19
CA VAL A 288 -9.51 -12.79 13.76
C VAL A 288 -8.72 -12.24 12.60
N THR A 289 -7.58 -11.74 12.96
CA THR A 289 -6.44 -11.31 12.17
C THR A 289 -6.54 -11.76 10.71
N ALA A 290 -7.14 -10.91 9.86
CA ALA A 290 -6.67 -10.82 8.49
C ALA A 290 -5.23 -10.35 8.62
N SER A 291 -4.31 -11.27 8.43
CA SER A 291 -2.90 -11.09 8.72
C SER A 291 -2.34 -9.89 7.95
N PRO A 292 -1.82 -8.85 8.58
CA PRO A 292 -1.04 -7.81 7.92
C PRO A 292 0.38 -8.31 7.59
N ALA A 293 0.51 -9.63 7.37
CA ALA A 293 1.76 -10.35 7.41
C ALA A 293 2.73 -10.03 6.27
N SER A 294 2.25 -9.61 5.11
CA SER A 294 3.15 -9.25 4.00
C SER A 294 3.62 -7.80 4.04
N ALA A 295 2.77 -6.88 4.47
CA ALA A 295 3.10 -5.46 4.51
C ALA A 295 4.17 -5.13 5.57
N GLY A 296 4.08 -5.77 6.76
CA GLY A 296 5.05 -5.52 7.84
C GLY A 296 6.45 -6.03 7.52
N ALA A 297 6.56 -7.19 6.85
CA ALA A 297 7.85 -7.74 6.44
C ALA A 297 8.51 -6.90 5.33
N GLU A 298 7.71 -6.37 4.38
CA GLU A 298 8.22 -5.48 3.32
C GLU A 298 8.68 -4.13 3.86
N ASP A 299 8.00 -3.58 4.85
CA ASP A 299 8.38 -2.31 5.48
C ASP A 299 9.69 -2.44 6.26
N ILE A 300 9.89 -3.55 6.99
CA ILE A 300 11.15 -3.85 7.69
C ILE A 300 12.28 -4.08 6.67
N ALA A 301 12.03 -4.85 5.62
CA ALA A 301 13.02 -5.10 4.58
C ALA A 301 13.46 -3.81 3.85
N LYS A 302 12.50 -2.90 3.58
CA LYS A 302 12.80 -1.57 3.01
C LYS A 302 13.64 -0.72 3.95
N GLY A 303 13.31 -0.68 5.23
CA GLY A 303 14.03 0.10 6.23
C GLY A 303 15.47 -0.37 6.42
N MET A 304 15.76 -1.66 6.19
CA MET A 304 17.11 -2.24 6.27
C MET A 304 17.91 -2.13 4.97
N GLY A 305 17.41 -1.45 3.94
CA GLY A 305 18.13 -1.24 2.68
C GLY A 305 18.31 -2.51 1.84
N LEU A 306 17.58 -3.58 2.15
CA LEU A 306 17.63 -4.83 1.41
C LEU A 306 16.82 -4.69 0.11
N LYS A 307 17.54 -4.59 -1.03
CA LYS A 307 16.93 -4.66 -2.35
C LYS A 307 16.45 -6.09 -2.62
N LYS A 308 15.31 -6.18 -3.32
CA LYS A 308 14.82 -7.46 -3.89
C LYS A 308 15.81 -8.05 -4.84
#